data_08ee9cee486dab7d4f13bb543467ec36
#
_entry.id   08ee9cee486dab7d4f13bb543467ec36
#
_cell.length_a   1.000
_cell.length_b   1.000
_cell.length_c   1.000
_cell.angle_alpha   90.00
_cell.angle_beta   90.00
_cell.angle_gamma   90.00
#
_symmetry.space_group_name_H-M   'P 1'
#
loop_
_entity.id
_entity.type
_entity.pdbx_description
1 polymer ?
#
loop_
_entity_poly.entity_id
_entity_poly.type
_entity_poly.pdbx_seq_one_letter_code
_entity_poly.pdbx_strand_id
1 'polypeptide(L)'
;MKPATAFKVLTAEQMAVLEAGSFDGAPVDIADGYIHLSTVDQLTETVDKHFAGQDDLHVAEVDLDALGDAVKWEPSRGGQLFPHLYGPLPLNVVVAYGPLQRDESGRVRRPVAG
;
A
#
# COMPACT_ATOMS: atom_id res chain seq x y z
N MET A 1 -17.28 2.83 -9.86
CA MET A 1 -17.13 1.78 -8.82
C MET A 1 -15.73 1.81 -8.24
N LYS A 2 -15.60 1.78 -6.93
CA LYS A 2 -14.28 1.80 -6.29
C LYS A 2 -13.67 0.41 -6.27
N PRO A 3 -12.33 0.31 -6.35
CA PRO A 3 -11.66 -0.98 -6.25
C PRO A 3 -11.94 -1.68 -4.92
N ALA A 4 -11.94 -3.00 -4.94
CA ALA A 4 -12.09 -3.80 -3.71
C ALA A 4 -10.79 -3.91 -2.93
N THR A 5 -9.65 -3.71 -3.58
CA THR A 5 -8.34 -3.79 -2.96
C THR A 5 -7.48 -2.58 -3.29
N ALA A 6 -6.49 -2.33 -2.45
CA ALA A 6 -5.47 -1.33 -2.70
C ALA A 6 -4.12 -1.87 -2.21
N PHE A 7 -3.06 -1.09 -2.38
CA PHE A 7 -1.71 -1.56 -2.19
C PHE A 7 -0.94 -0.64 -1.25
N LYS A 8 -0.13 -1.24 -0.39
CA LYS A 8 0.84 -0.53 0.44
C LYS A 8 2.24 -0.95 0.02
N VAL A 9 3.09 0.02 -0.27
CA VAL A 9 4.51 -0.22 -0.53
C VAL A 9 5.26 -0.10 0.80
N LEU A 10 6.09 -1.08 1.11
CA LEU A 10 6.78 -1.17 2.39
C LEU A 10 8.26 -1.45 2.18
N THR A 11 9.08 -0.96 3.10
CA THR A 11 10.46 -1.42 3.20
C THR A 11 10.48 -2.83 3.79
N ALA A 12 11.62 -3.53 3.70
CA ALA A 12 11.75 -4.85 4.31
C ALA A 12 11.47 -4.81 5.81
N GLU A 13 11.94 -3.77 6.50
CA GLU A 13 11.71 -3.62 7.93
C GLU A 13 10.23 -3.41 8.25
N GLN A 14 9.55 -2.59 7.45
CA GLN A 14 8.12 -2.35 7.62
C GLN A 14 7.31 -3.62 7.33
N MET A 15 7.73 -4.40 6.34
CA MET A 15 7.06 -5.67 6.03
C MET A 15 7.19 -6.65 7.20
N ALA A 16 8.34 -6.68 7.83
CA ALA A 16 8.54 -7.54 9.00
C ALA A 16 7.60 -7.15 10.15
N VAL A 17 7.37 -5.86 10.34
CA VAL A 17 6.41 -5.36 11.34
C VAL A 17 5.00 -5.83 11.01
N LEU A 18 4.59 -5.70 9.74
CA LEU A 18 3.27 -6.15 9.30
C LEU A 18 3.13 -7.68 9.50
N GLU A 19 4.15 -8.44 9.17
CA GLU A 19 4.12 -9.90 9.33
C GLU A 19 4.00 -10.33 10.78
N ALA A 20 4.43 -9.47 11.71
CA ALA A 20 4.28 -9.73 13.13
C ALA A 20 2.84 -9.53 13.63
N GLY A 21 1.96 -9.01 12.79
CA GLY A 21 0.53 -8.93 13.07
C GLY A 21 -0.15 -7.63 12.66
N SER A 22 0.53 -6.49 12.77
CA SER A 22 -0.08 -5.20 12.50
C SER A 22 1.00 -4.15 12.21
N PHE A 23 0.67 -3.22 11.30
CA PHE A 23 1.56 -2.13 10.91
C PHE A 23 0.84 -0.80 11.16
N ASP A 24 1.47 0.10 11.92
CA ASP A 24 0.85 1.37 12.34
C ASP A 24 1.14 2.52 11.38
N GLY A 25 2.03 2.34 10.43
CA GLY A 25 2.34 3.36 9.44
C GLY A 25 3.83 3.62 9.31
N ALA A 26 4.21 4.06 8.12
CA ALA A 26 5.55 4.60 7.85
C ALA A 26 5.65 6.01 8.48
N PRO A 27 6.85 6.58 8.57
CA PRO A 27 6.98 7.93 9.15
C PRO A 27 6.07 8.97 8.51
N VAL A 28 5.91 8.94 7.18
CA VAL A 28 5.02 9.89 6.49
C VAL A 28 3.55 9.62 6.85
N ASP A 29 3.17 8.36 7.03
CA ASP A 29 1.81 8.01 7.43
C ASP A 29 1.50 8.55 8.82
N ILE A 30 2.42 8.37 9.75
CA ILE A 30 2.26 8.85 11.12
C ILE A 30 2.17 10.37 11.15
N ALA A 31 3.01 11.05 10.36
CA ALA A 31 3.00 12.51 10.27
C ALA A 31 1.67 13.04 9.71
N ASP A 32 1.09 12.35 8.73
CA ASP A 32 -0.15 12.78 8.09
C ASP A 32 -1.41 12.29 8.82
N GLY A 33 -1.26 11.31 9.70
CA GLY A 33 -2.39 10.80 10.49
C GLY A 33 -3.18 9.67 9.84
N TYR A 34 -2.68 9.09 8.75
CA TYR A 34 -3.32 7.94 8.09
C TYR A 34 -2.30 7.18 7.26
N ILE A 35 -2.58 5.90 7.01
CA ILE A 35 -1.72 5.07 6.15
C ILE A 35 -2.09 5.33 4.70
N HIS A 36 -1.09 5.69 3.88
CA HIS A 36 -1.27 5.94 2.45
C HIS A 36 -1.33 4.63 1.68
N LEU A 37 -2.41 4.43 0.94
CA LEU A 37 -2.57 3.29 0.04
C LEU A 37 -2.67 3.79 -1.39
N SER A 38 -2.47 2.91 -2.35
CA SER A 38 -2.59 3.21 -3.78
C SER A 38 -3.47 2.18 -4.45
N THR A 39 -4.27 2.61 -5.43
CA THR A 39 -4.96 1.65 -6.30
C THR A 39 -3.94 0.99 -7.23
N VAL A 40 -4.37 -0.07 -7.94
CA VAL A 40 -3.49 -0.73 -8.90
C VAL A 40 -2.99 0.24 -9.98
N ASP A 41 -3.82 1.19 -10.39
CA ASP A 41 -3.44 2.16 -11.42
C ASP A 41 -2.50 3.25 -10.89
N GLN A 42 -2.49 3.48 -9.60
CA GLN A 42 -1.64 4.50 -8.95
C GLN A 42 -0.31 3.92 -8.47
N LEU A 43 -0.22 2.59 -8.35
CA LEU A 43 0.88 1.92 -7.66
C LEU A 43 2.25 2.22 -8.27
N THR A 44 2.37 2.08 -9.58
CA THR A 44 3.66 2.29 -10.26
C THR A 44 4.15 3.72 -10.08
N GLU A 45 3.27 4.70 -10.24
CA GLU A 45 3.64 6.11 -10.05
C GLU A 45 4.04 6.40 -8.61
N THR A 46 3.34 5.79 -7.65
CA THR A 46 3.68 5.94 -6.23
C THR A 46 5.12 5.45 -5.96
N VAL A 47 5.47 4.29 -6.51
CA VAL A 47 6.84 3.76 -6.34
C VAL A 47 7.86 4.68 -7.01
N ASP A 48 7.57 5.12 -8.23
CA ASP A 48 8.50 5.96 -8.98
C ASP A 48 8.75 7.30 -8.31
N LYS A 49 7.74 7.88 -7.68
CA LYS A 49 7.85 9.21 -7.07
C LYS A 49 8.38 9.18 -5.64
N HIS A 50 7.97 8.21 -4.85
CA HIS A 50 8.24 8.20 -3.42
C HIS A 50 9.29 7.20 -2.98
N PHE A 51 9.63 6.24 -3.82
CA PHE A 51 10.56 5.17 -3.49
C PHE A 51 11.69 5.03 -4.52
N ALA A 52 11.91 6.08 -5.33
CA ALA A 52 12.96 6.06 -6.35
C ALA A 52 14.32 5.80 -5.70
N GLY A 53 15.09 4.89 -6.29
CA GLY A 53 16.42 4.55 -5.80
C GLY A 53 16.45 3.65 -4.57
N GLN A 54 15.30 3.23 -4.06
CA GLN A 54 15.24 2.31 -2.94
C GLN A 54 15.14 0.88 -3.43
N ASP A 55 15.89 0.00 -2.79
CA ASP A 55 15.89 -1.43 -3.06
C ASP A 55 15.14 -2.16 -1.95
N ASP A 56 14.89 -3.44 -2.17
CA ASP A 56 14.33 -4.34 -1.15
C ASP A 56 12.96 -3.89 -0.67
N LEU A 57 12.15 -3.39 -1.61
CA LEU A 57 10.79 -2.99 -1.33
C LEU A 57 9.84 -4.18 -1.43
N HIS A 58 8.73 -4.08 -0.71
CA HIS A 58 7.67 -5.08 -0.70
C HIS A 58 6.34 -4.40 -1.00
N VAL A 59 5.38 -5.19 -1.46
CA VAL A 59 4.03 -4.71 -1.76
C VAL A 59 3.03 -5.62 -1.06
N ALA A 60 2.07 -5.01 -0.37
CA ALA A 60 0.96 -5.74 0.24
C ALA A 60 -0.34 -5.31 -0.43
N GLU A 61 -1.14 -6.27 -0.85
CA GLU A 61 -2.48 -6.04 -1.37
C GLU A 61 -3.48 -6.19 -0.24
N VAL A 62 -4.32 -5.18 -0.05
CA VAL A 62 -5.15 -5.01 1.14
C VAL A 62 -6.62 -5.06 0.75
N ASP A 63 -7.42 -5.82 1.49
CA ASP A 63 -8.88 -5.92 1.31
C ASP A 63 -9.54 -4.69 1.94
N LEU A 64 -10.00 -3.77 1.09
CA LEU A 64 -10.63 -2.53 1.55
C LEU A 64 -11.99 -2.77 2.21
N ASP A 65 -12.72 -3.77 1.75
CA ASP A 65 -14.03 -4.10 2.34
C ASP A 65 -13.88 -4.56 3.79
N ALA A 66 -12.82 -5.31 4.07
CA ALA A 66 -12.55 -5.78 5.43
C ALA A 66 -12.18 -4.63 6.37
N LEU A 67 -11.61 -3.55 5.84
CA LEU A 67 -11.27 -2.36 6.64
C LEU A 67 -12.46 -1.44 6.85
N GLY A 68 -13.47 -1.51 5.98
CA GLY A 68 -14.72 -0.76 6.14
C GLY A 68 -14.53 0.75 6.22
N ASP A 69 -15.15 1.36 7.21
CA ASP A 69 -15.20 2.82 7.37
C ASP A 69 -13.85 3.44 7.74
N ALA A 70 -12.86 2.63 8.10
CA ALA A 70 -11.52 3.15 8.38
C ALA A 70 -10.82 3.65 7.11
N VAL A 71 -11.30 3.24 5.92
CA VAL A 71 -10.76 3.69 4.65
C VAL A 71 -11.58 4.87 4.15
N LYS A 72 -10.88 5.98 3.84
CA LYS A 72 -11.51 7.17 3.24
C LYS A 72 -10.82 7.48 1.92
N TRP A 73 -11.60 7.79 0.91
CA TRP A 73 -11.09 8.20 -0.40
C TRP A 73 -10.96 9.70 -0.40
N GLU A 74 -9.73 10.19 -0.49
CA GLU A 74 -9.43 11.61 -0.33
C GLU A 74 -8.53 12.09 -1.45
N PRO A 75 -8.68 13.37 -1.91
CA PRO A 75 -7.80 13.92 -2.93
C PRO A 75 -6.35 13.98 -2.42
N SER A 76 -5.43 13.65 -3.30
CA SER A 76 -4.02 13.75 -3.02
C SER A 76 -3.30 14.15 -4.31
N ARG A 77 -2.17 13.56 -4.61
CA ARG A 77 -1.34 13.89 -5.78
C ARG A 77 -2.18 14.05 -7.05
N GLY A 78 -2.07 15.20 -7.72
CA GLY A 78 -2.77 15.46 -8.97
C GLY A 78 -4.29 15.57 -8.86
N GLY A 79 -4.82 15.69 -7.65
CA GLY A 79 -6.27 15.77 -7.43
C GLY A 79 -6.97 14.43 -7.48
N GLN A 80 -6.23 13.33 -7.69
CA GLN A 80 -6.82 12.00 -7.71
C GLN A 80 -7.19 11.55 -6.30
N LEU A 81 -8.23 10.74 -6.22
CA LEU A 81 -8.63 10.13 -4.95
C LEU A 81 -7.73 8.94 -4.64
N PHE A 82 -7.15 8.93 -3.45
CA PHE A 82 -6.38 7.82 -2.94
C PHE A 82 -7.06 7.25 -1.71
N PRO A 83 -7.01 5.93 -1.51
CA PRO A 83 -7.55 5.36 -0.27
C PRO A 83 -6.59 5.62 0.88
N HIS A 84 -7.11 6.23 1.94
CA HIS A 84 -6.35 6.52 3.16
C HIS A 84 -6.93 5.71 4.31
N LEU A 85 -6.08 4.95 4.98
CA LEU A 85 -6.50 4.10 6.10
C LEU A 85 -6.28 4.84 7.42
N TYR A 86 -7.37 5.12 8.12
CA TYR A 86 -7.34 5.76 9.43
C TYR A 86 -7.38 4.68 10.51
N GLY A 87 -6.22 4.14 10.82
CA GLY A 87 -6.06 3.08 11.79
C GLY A 87 -4.90 2.17 11.43
N PRO A 88 -4.63 1.16 12.24
CA PRO A 88 -3.58 0.20 11.93
C PRO A 88 -3.96 -0.69 10.76
N LEU A 89 -2.95 -1.21 10.07
CA LEU A 89 -3.13 -2.20 9.00
C LEU A 89 -2.84 -3.58 9.59
N PRO A 90 -3.88 -4.40 9.84
CA PRO A 90 -3.65 -5.74 10.37
C PRO A 90 -3.30 -6.71 9.25
N LEU A 91 -2.47 -7.69 9.57
CA LEU A 91 -2.06 -8.70 8.59
C LEU A 91 -3.27 -9.50 8.05
N ASN A 92 -4.30 -9.69 8.85
CA ASN A 92 -5.44 -10.52 8.44
C ASN A 92 -6.31 -9.91 7.34
N VAL A 93 -6.09 -8.64 6.96
CA VAL A 93 -6.76 -8.04 5.79
C VAL A 93 -5.85 -7.99 4.56
N VAL A 94 -4.63 -8.49 4.67
CA VAL A 94 -3.69 -8.58 3.54
C VAL A 94 -3.98 -9.86 2.78
N VAL A 95 -4.36 -9.73 1.50
CA VAL A 95 -4.76 -10.87 0.68
C VAL A 95 -3.56 -11.46 -0.08
N ALA A 96 -2.51 -10.67 -0.28
CA ALA A 96 -1.28 -11.12 -0.91
C ALA A 96 -0.17 -10.13 -0.58
N TYR A 97 1.07 -10.61 -0.47
CA TYR A 97 2.22 -9.73 -0.32
C TYR A 97 3.49 -10.45 -0.76
N GLY A 98 4.49 -9.65 -1.10
CA GLY A 98 5.78 -10.19 -1.51
C GLY A 98 6.73 -9.09 -1.95
N PRO A 99 7.93 -9.46 -2.40
CA PRO A 99 8.89 -8.49 -2.92
C PRO A 99 8.31 -7.73 -4.11
N LEU A 100 8.63 -6.44 -4.20
CA LEU A 100 8.19 -5.62 -5.30
C LEU A 100 8.87 -6.06 -6.60
N GLN A 101 8.09 -6.31 -7.63
CA GLN A 101 8.58 -6.72 -8.93
C GLN A 101 7.95 -5.84 -10.01
N ARG A 102 8.65 -5.67 -11.12
CA ARG A 102 8.15 -4.92 -12.27
C ARG A 102 8.12 -5.83 -13.49
N ASP A 103 7.18 -5.56 -14.40
CA ASP A 103 7.13 -6.25 -15.68
C ASP A 103 8.06 -5.57 -16.69
N GLU A 104 8.05 -6.04 -17.94
CA GLU A 104 8.92 -5.54 -19.00
C GLU A 104 8.70 -4.06 -19.31
N SER A 105 7.50 -3.55 -19.07
CA SER A 105 7.18 -2.14 -19.32
C SER A 105 7.56 -1.24 -18.13
N GLY A 106 8.02 -1.82 -17.01
CA GLY A 106 8.35 -1.09 -15.80
C GLY A 106 7.18 -0.93 -14.84
N ARG A 107 6.04 -1.52 -15.15
CA ARG A 107 4.87 -1.45 -14.29
C ARG A 107 5.04 -2.39 -13.10
N VAL A 108 4.70 -1.89 -11.92
CA VAL A 108 4.78 -2.69 -10.69
C VAL A 108 3.72 -3.80 -10.74
N ARG A 109 4.15 -5.02 -10.50
CA ARG A 109 3.27 -6.20 -10.50
C ARG A 109 2.51 -6.31 -9.19
N ARG A 110 1.30 -6.84 -9.27
CA ARG A 110 0.56 -7.22 -8.08
C ARG A 110 1.24 -8.40 -7.41
N PRO A 111 1.28 -8.44 -6.06
CA PRO A 111 1.84 -9.58 -5.37
C PRO A 111 0.97 -10.82 -5.61
N VAL A 112 1.61 -11.99 -5.58
CA VAL A 112 0.92 -13.26 -5.79
C VAL A 112 0.59 -13.87 -4.43
N ALA A 113 -0.67 -14.27 -4.25
CA ALA A 113 -1.09 -14.99 -3.04
C ALA A 113 -0.38 -16.34 -3.02
N GLY A 114 0.41 -16.58 -1.99
CA GLY A 114 1.27 -17.72 -1.95
C GLY A 114 0.97 -18.75 -0.99
#